data_7551216fe0756e860c7fa5a357f58e08
#
_entry.id   7551216fe0756e860c7fa5a357f58e08
#
_cell.length_a   1.000
_cell.length_b   1.000
_cell.length_c   1.000
_cell.angle_alpha   90.00
_cell.angle_beta   90.00
_cell.angle_gamma   90.00
#
_symmetry.space_group_name_H-M   'P 1'
#
loop_
_entity.id
_entity.type
_entity.pdbx_description
1 polymer ?
#
loop_
_entity_poly.entity_id
_entity_poly.type
_entity_poly.pdbx_seq_one_letter_code
_entity_poly.pdbx_strand_id
1 'polypeptide(L)'
;VLVCGDNSDVLSYNDMYEMDLESYYTTGTANYSFQAENALTSGIARVTRTAAYQLYELTGHGETALSDDFTDTLSNAGVTVTSLNLTTAGSIPADVSAVLINAPGADLTDAETTILKDYVANGGKLFVTTDFTTGTPNLDSVLADCGMARQPGLLIETDTDHYPYGYPQTYLLPKLADNDITAGVSQSMMIYLSLIHISEPTRLQLIS
;
A
#
# COMPACT_ATOMS: atom_id res chain seq x y z
N VAL A 1 22.45 18.60 -2.03
CA VAL A 1 22.77 17.60 -1.00
C VAL A 1 22.25 18.11 0.34
N LEU A 2 21.47 17.30 1.02
CA LEU A 2 20.99 17.53 2.38
C LEU A 2 21.83 16.67 3.33
N VAL A 3 22.21 17.20 4.48
CA VAL A 3 23.01 16.46 5.48
C VAL A 3 22.46 16.76 6.87
N CYS A 4 22.27 15.72 7.69
CA CYS A 4 21.93 15.85 9.10
C CYS A 4 22.63 14.74 9.90
N GLY A 5 23.65 15.10 10.69
CA GLY A 5 24.52 14.12 11.33
C GLY A 5 25.24 13.24 10.30
N ASP A 6 25.07 11.93 10.44
CA ASP A 6 25.66 10.94 9.52
C ASP A 6 24.75 10.63 8.29
N ASN A 7 23.51 11.14 8.29
CA ASN A 7 22.58 10.95 7.20
C ASN A 7 22.80 12.00 6.11
N SER A 8 22.75 11.56 4.86
CA SER A 8 22.80 12.47 3.71
C SER A 8 21.82 12.01 2.61
N ASP A 9 21.31 12.99 1.88
CA ASP A 9 20.43 12.78 0.74
C ASP A 9 20.81 13.69 -0.42
N VAL A 10 20.65 13.22 -1.65
CA VAL A 10 20.99 13.98 -2.86
C VAL A 10 19.73 14.17 -3.68
N LEU A 11 19.23 15.39 -3.73
CA LEU A 11 18.14 15.75 -4.62
C LEU A 11 18.71 16.07 -5.99
N SER A 12 18.20 15.38 -7.00
CA SER A 12 18.52 15.63 -8.41
C SER A 12 17.61 16.69 -9.01
N TYR A 13 17.91 17.12 -10.23
CA TYR A 13 17.02 18.00 -10.98
C TYR A 13 15.64 17.34 -11.24
N ASN A 14 15.65 16.03 -11.52
CA ASN A 14 14.41 15.29 -11.81
C ASN A 14 13.49 15.18 -10.60
N ASP A 15 14.02 15.19 -9.39
CA ASP A 15 13.21 15.18 -8.17
C ASP A 15 12.44 16.50 -7.94
N MET A 16 12.86 17.56 -8.61
CA MET A 16 12.28 18.91 -8.49
C MET A 16 11.22 19.22 -9.55
N TYR A 17 11.04 18.35 -10.53
CA TYR A 17 10.08 18.56 -11.61
C TYR A 17 9.24 17.31 -11.84
N GLU A 18 7.94 17.50 -11.90
CA GLU A 18 6.97 16.45 -12.22
C GLU A 18 6.36 16.72 -13.59
N MET A 19 6.32 15.71 -14.44
CA MET A 19 5.69 15.80 -15.75
C MET A 19 4.16 15.66 -15.59
N ASP A 20 3.42 16.59 -16.16
CA ASP A 20 1.98 16.52 -16.29
C ASP A 20 1.62 15.47 -17.35
N LEU A 21 1.39 14.24 -16.90
CA LEU A 21 1.03 13.11 -17.75
C LEU A 21 -0.32 13.31 -18.44
N GLU A 22 -1.28 13.96 -17.80
CA GLU A 22 -2.60 14.23 -18.39
C GLU A 22 -2.45 15.16 -19.59
N SER A 23 -1.71 16.24 -19.46
CA SER A 23 -1.38 17.15 -20.54
C SER A 23 -0.59 16.44 -21.67
N TYR A 24 0.35 15.60 -21.32
CA TYR A 24 1.13 14.84 -22.28
C TYR A 24 0.26 13.88 -23.12
N TYR A 25 -0.62 13.11 -22.47
CA TYR A 25 -1.48 12.16 -23.18
C TYR A 25 -2.60 12.83 -23.98
N THR A 26 -3.07 14.01 -23.56
CA THR A 26 -4.16 14.72 -24.25
C THR A 26 -3.68 15.62 -25.38
N THR A 27 -2.53 16.27 -25.21
CA THR A 27 -2.02 17.31 -26.17
C THR A 27 -0.72 16.90 -26.86
N GLY A 28 -0.04 15.86 -26.40
CA GLY A 28 1.30 15.48 -26.86
C GLY A 28 2.42 16.42 -26.38
N THR A 29 2.11 17.38 -25.49
CA THR A 29 3.07 18.37 -24.98
C THR A 29 3.51 17.98 -23.58
N ALA A 30 4.81 17.83 -23.35
CA ALA A 30 5.37 17.59 -22.03
C ALA A 30 5.41 18.90 -21.22
N ASN A 31 4.49 19.09 -20.32
CA ASN A 31 4.50 20.17 -19.35
C ASN A 31 5.08 19.65 -18.02
N TYR A 32 5.88 20.51 -17.37
CA TYR A 32 6.51 20.16 -16.08
C TYR A 32 6.08 21.16 -15.03
N SER A 33 5.65 20.64 -13.87
CA SER A 33 5.43 21.46 -12.68
C SER A 33 6.66 21.43 -11.78
N PHE A 34 6.97 22.56 -11.17
CA PHE A 34 8.10 22.68 -10.24
C PHE A 34 7.67 22.24 -8.84
N GLN A 35 8.25 21.14 -8.35
CA GLN A 35 7.92 20.46 -7.09
C GLN A 35 9.06 20.52 -6.07
N ALA A 36 9.95 21.50 -6.18
CA ALA A 36 11.14 21.57 -5.31
C ALA A 36 10.80 21.66 -3.82
N GLU A 37 9.67 22.26 -3.45
CA GLU A 37 9.22 22.32 -2.05
C GLU A 37 8.95 20.91 -1.52
N ASN A 38 8.22 20.10 -2.25
CA ASN A 38 7.92 18.72 -1.90
C ASN A 38 9.21 17.87 -1.82
N ALA A 39 10.08 18.01 -2.83
CA ALA A 39 11.36 17.32 -2.86
C ALA A 39 12.25 17.67 -1.68
N LEU A 40 12.37 18.96 -1.35
CA LEU A 40 13.15 19.45 -0.21
C LEU A 40 12.56 18.98 1.12
N THR A 41 11.24 19.09 1.31
CA THR A 41 10.56 18.67 2.54
C THR A 41 10.73 17.17 2.76
N SER A 42 10.56 16.35 1.73
CA SER A 42 10.77 14.91 1.78
C SER A 42 12.24 14.58 2.07
N GLY A 43 13.17 15.26 1.42
CA GLY A 43 14.60 15.09 1.66
C GLY A 43 15.01 15.47 3.09
N ILE A 44 14.50 16.57 3.63
CA ILE A 44 14.71 16.97 5.02
C ILE A 44 14.17 15.91 5.98
N ALA A 45 12.94 15.42 5.73
CA ALA A 45 12.33 14.36 6.52
C ALA A 45 13.19 13.09 6.51
N ARG A 46 13.79 12.72 5.36
CA ARG A 46 14.69 11.56 5.26
C ARG A 46 15.95 11.71 6.08
N VAL A 47 16.65 12.84 5.96
CA VAL A 47 17.94 13.04 6.67
C VAL A 47 17.77 13.32 8.17
N THR A 48 16.62 13.84 8.60
CA THR A 48 16.34 14.12 10.02
C THR A 48 15.70 12.95 10.76
N ARG A 49 15.28 11.89 10.05
CA ARG A 49 14.62 10.75 10.65
C ARG A 49 15.59 9.95 11.51
N THR A 50 15.16 9.63 12.73
CA THR A 50 15.96 8.87 13.70
C THR A 50 15.82 7.34 13.54
N ALA A 51 14.77 6.87 12.86
CA ALA A 51 14.55 5.47 12.56
C ALA A 51 13.92 5.31 11.16
N ALA A 52 14.44 4.39 10.37
CA ALA A 52 13.79 3.98 9.12
C ALA A 52 12.57 3.11 9.44
N TYR A 53 11.50 3.26 8.66
CA TYR A 53 10.39 2.31 8.72
C TYR A 53 10.76 1.07 7.91
N GLN A 54 10.67 -0.10 8.52
CA GLN A 54 10.94 -1.38 7.87
C GLN A 54 9.60 -2.02 7.47
N LEU A 55 9.36 -2.07 6.17
CA LEU A 55 8.24 -2.80 5.58
C LEU A 55 8.75 -4.15 5.07
N TYR A 56 8.27 -5.24 5.66
CA TYR A 56 8.60 -6.57 5.20
C TYR A 56 7.55 -7.07 4.22
N GLU A 57 7.95 -7.26 2.96
CA GLU A 57 7.11 -7.84 1.91
C GLU A 57 7.18 -9.37 2.01
N LEU A 58 6.05 -10.00 2.27
CA LEU A 58 5.95 -11.45 2.30
C LEU A 58 6.21 -12.01 0.90
N THR A 59 6.96 -13.10 0.86
CA THR A 59 7.32 -13.79 -0.39
C THR A 59 7.28 -15.31 -0.20
N GLY A 60 7.06 -16.05 -1.27
CA GLY A 60 7.03 -17.50 -1.27
C GLY A 60 5.70 -18.10 -1.70
N HIS A 61 4.66 -17.28 -1.88
CA HIS A 61 3.31 -17.71 -2.27
C HIS A 61 2.89 -17.17 -3.64
N GLY A 62 3.85 -16.70 -4.46
CA GLY A 62 3.57 -16.11 -5.77
C GLY A 62 2.91 -14.75 -5.68
N GLU A 63 3.31 -13.96 -4.72
CA GLU A 63 2.84 -12.59 -4.51
C GLU A 63 3.10 -11.73 -5.74
N THR A 64 2.22 -10.78 -6.00
CA THR A 64 2.42 -9.80 -7.06
C THR A 64 3.55 -8.85 -6.68
N ALA A 65 4.55 -8.72 -7.55
CA ALA A 65 5.65 -7.79 -7.31
C ALA A 65 5.16 -6.34 -7.20
N LEU A 66 5.77 -5.56 -6.32
CA LEU A 66 5.54 -4.13 -6.26
C LEU A 66 6.10 -3.47 -7.53
N SER A 67 5.40 -2.43 -8.02
CA SER A 67 5.94 -1.62 -9.12
C SER A 67 7.12 -0.77 -8.65
N ASP A 68 8.02 -0.45 -9.58
CA ASP A 68 9.17 0.42 -9.30
C ASP A 68 8.70 1.78 -8.78
N ASP A 69 7.66 2.39 -9.38
CA ASP A 69 7.08 3.66 -8.94
C ASP A 69 6.57 3.61 -7.49
N PHE A 70 5.94 2.50 -7.08
CA PHE A 70 5.48 2.33 -5.71
C PHE A 70 6.64 2.15 -4.74
N THR A 71 7.64 1.37 -5.12
CA THR A 71 8.85 1.16 -4.33
C THR A 71 9.64 2.46 -4.15
N ASP A 72 9.77 3.26 -5.21
CA ASP A 72 10.39 4.58 -5.17
C ASP A 72 9.60 5.55 -4.27
N THR A 73 8.28 5.51 -4.35
CA THR A 73 7.42 6.32 -3.47
C THR A 73 7.62 5.96 -1.99
N LEU A 74 7.69 4.67 -1.67
CA LEU A 74 7.99 4.20 -0.31
C LEU A 74 9.38 4.64 0.15
N SER A 75 10.38 4.47 -0.71
CA SER A 75 11.75 4.92 -0.44
C SER A 75 11.80 6.43 -0.19
N ASN A 76 11.14 7.24 -1.02
CA ASN A 76 11.01 8.68 -0.85
C ASN A 76 10.31 9.05 0.47
N ALA A 77 9.35 8.25 0.90
CA ALA A 77 8.73 8.37 2.22
C ALA A 77 9.62 7.86 3.37
N GLY A 78 10.81 7.31 3.06
CA GLY A 78 11.75 6.76 4.04
C GLY A 78 11.33 5.42 4.61
N VAL A 79 10.61 4.65 3.83
CA VAL A 79 10.27 3.26 4.12
C VAL A 79 11.23 2.35 3.36
N THR A 80 11.91 1.47 4.06
CA THR A 80 12.74 0.42 3.46
C THR A 80 11.89 -0.82 3.27
N VAL A 81 11.82 -1.33 2.04
CA VAL A 81 11.14 -2.59 1.73
C VAL A 81 12.15 -3.72 1.72
N THR A 82 11.87 -4.78 2.46
CA THR A 82 12.72 -5.98 2.54
C THR A 82 11.86 -7.22 2.35
N SER A 83 12.29 -8.13 1.46
CA SER A 83 11.60 -9.40 1.24
C SER A 83 11.71 -10.31 2.47
N LEU A 84 10.61 -10.94 2.86
CA LEU A 84 10.50 -11.87 3.97
C LEU A 84 9.86 -13.18 3.52
N ASN A 85 10.61 -14.25 3.56
CA ASN A 85 10.05 -15.59 3.39
C ASN A 85 9.93 -16.27 4.77
N LEU A 86 8.70 -16.38 5.28
CA LEU A 86 8.43 -16.89 6.62
C LEU A 86 8.78 -18.37 6.77
N THR A 87 8.68 -19.17 5.70
CA THR A 87 9.08 -20.59 5.73
C THR A 87 10.56 -20.75 6.07
N THR A 88 11.40 -19.85 5.56
CA THR A 88 12.86 -19.90 5.81
C THR A 88 13.28 -19.10 7.03
N ALA A 89 12.64 -17.98 7.30
CA ALA A 89 12.95 -17.11 8.44
C ALA A 89 12.42 -17.67 9.76
N GLY A 90 11.29 -18.36 9.75
CA GLY A 90 10.64 -18.94 10.93
C GLY A 90 10.02 -17.93 11.90
N SER A 91 10.25 -16.65 11.69
CA SER A 91 9.67 -15.56 12.52
C SER A 91 9.73 -14.24 11.77
N ILE A 92 8.90 -13.28 12.22
CA ILE A 92 8.96 -11.89 11.75
C ILE A 92 10.07 -11.16 12.52
N PRO A 93 10.95 -10.40 11.82
CA PRO A 93 12.03 -9.64 12.46
C PRO A 93 11.53 -8.61 13.48
N ALA A 94 12.33 -8.35 14.52
CA ALA A 94 11.92 -7.47 15.62
C ALA A 94 11.89 -5.97 15.25
N ASP A 95 12.57 -5.59 14.16
CA ASP A 95 12.62 -4.22 13.64
C ASP A 95 11.47 -3.88 12.68
N VAL A 96 10.51 -4.81 12.52
CA VAL A 96 9.36 -4.65 11.63
C VAL A 96 8.49 -3.47 12.03
N SER A 97 8.18 -2.61 11.08
CA SER A 97 7.16 -1.56 11.23
C SER A 97 5.78 -2.04 10.73
N ALA A 98 5.78 -2.80 9.64
CA ALA A 98 4.60 -3.47 9.09
C ALA A 98 5.00 -4.64 8.19
N VAL A 99 4.08 -5.57 7.96
CA VAL A 99 4.20 -6.64 6.97
C VAL A 99 3.24 -6.37 5.83
N LEU A 100 3.73 -6.44 4.61
CA LEU A 100 2.96 -6.36 3.37
C LEU A 100 2.74 -7.75 2.80
N ILE A 101 1.50 -8.09 2.49
CA ILE A 101 1.11 -9.30 1.75
C ILE A 101 0.40 -8.82 0.47
N ASN A 102 1.06 -8.97 -0.68
CA ASN A 102 0.57 -8.37 -1.93
C ASN A 102 0.01 -9.41 -2.89
N ALA A 103 -1.30 -9.62 -2.84
CA ALA A 103 -2.06 -10.50 -3.73
C ALA A 103 -1.39 -11.87 -3.93
N PRO A 104 -1.28 -12.70 -2.89
CA PRO A 104 -0.63 -13.99 -2.97
C PRO A 104 -1.35 -14.91 -3.96
N GLY A 105 -0.60 -15.57 -4.83
CA GLY A 105 -1.09 -16.54 -5.81
C GLY A 105 -1.33 -17.93 -5.23
N ALA A 106 -0.89 -18.18 -3.99
CA ALA A 106 -1.13 -19.41 -3.21
C ALA A 106 -1.42 -19.06 -1.75
N ASP A 107 -2.04 -19.98 -1.02
CA ASP A 107 -2.35 -19.78 0.39
C ASP A 107 -1.11 -19.92 1.29
N LEU A 108 -1.18 -19.34 2.47
CA LEU A 108 -0.18 -19.49 3.54
C LEU A 108 -0.20 -20.91 4.11
N THR A 109 0.92 -21.35 4.63
CA THR A 109 0.97 -22.56 5.44
C THR A 109 0.38 -22.32 6.84
N ASP A 110 0.01 -23.39 7.55
CA ASP A 110 -0.51 -23.30 8.93
C ASP A 110 0.53 -22.68 9.89
N ALA A 111 1.81 -22.95 9.66
CA ALA A 111 2.89 -22.39 10.47
C ALA A 111 3.01 -20.87 10.27
N GLU A 112 2.98 -20.41 9.03
CA GLU A 112 3.02 -18.96 8.69
C GLU A 112 1.79 -18.24 9.19
N THR A 113 0.63 -18.88 9.07
CA THR A 113 -0.64 -18.38 9.62
C THR A 113 -0.53 -18.15 11.11
N THR A 114 0.04 -19.10 11.85
CA THR A 114 0.26 -18.96 13.29
C THR A 114 1.18 -17.77 13.61
N ILE A 115 2.30 -17.65 12.89
CA ILE A 115 3.24 -16.53 13.07
C ILE A 115 2.55 -15.19 12.82
N LEU A 116 1.76 -15.06 11.76
CA LEU A 116 1.04 -13.82 11.43
C LEU A 116 -0.05 -13.48 12.45
N LYS A 117 -0.80 -14.48 12.93
CA LYS A 117 -1.79 -14.29 14.00
C LYS A 117 -1.16 -13.81 15.29
N ASP A 118 -0.07 -14.43 15.71
CA ASP A 118 0.69 -14.02 16.88
C ASP A 118 1.25 -12.60 16.71
N TYR A 119 1.74 -12.26 15.51
CA TYR A 119 2.21 -10.91 15.20
C TYR A 119 1.10 -9.87 15.34
N VAL A 120 -0.08 -10.12 14.76
CA VAL A 120 -1.24 -9.23 14.88
C VAL A 120 -1.73 -9.13 16.33
N ALA A 121 -1.82 -10.24 17.04
CA ALA A 121 -2.24 -10.27 18.44
C ALA A 121 -1.33 -9.44 19.35
N ASN A 122 -0.05 -9.29 18.98
CA ASN A 122 0.93 -8.45 19.67
C ASN A 122 0.98 -7.01 19.16
N GLY A 123 -0.01 -6.56 18.37
CA GLY A 123 -0.11 -5.20 17.85
C GLY A 123 0.65 -4.96 16.55
N GLY A 124 1.06 -6.01 15.87
CA GLY A 124 1.67 -5.95 14.55
C GLY A 124 0.72 -5.38 13.49
N LYS A 125 1.29 -4.72 12.49
CA LYS A 125 0.53 -4.04 11.44
C LYS A 125 0.64 -4.82 10.13
N LEU A 126 -0.49 -5.10 9.50
CA LEU A 126 -0.56 -5.73 8.20
C LEU A 126 -1.11 -4.75 7.15
N PHE A 127 -0.48 -4.75 5.99
CA PHE A 127 -1.05 -4.21 4.76
C PHE A 127 -1.28 -5.39 3.81
N VAL A 128 -2.53 -5.67 3.48
CA VAL A 128 -2.91 -6.86 2.71
C VAL A 128 -3.70 -6.46 1.49
N THR A 129 -3.26 -6.91 0.32
CA THR A 129 -4.08 -6.95 -0.89
C THR A 129 -4.37 -8.41 -1.23
N THR A 130 -5.49 -8.67 -1.87
CA THR A 130 -5.92 -10.02 -2.25
C THR A 130 -6.36 -10.05 -3.70
N ASP A 131 -6.19 -11.19 -4.36
CA ASP A 131 -6.78 -11.46 -5.66
C ASP A 131 -8.13 -12.17 -5.47
N PHE A 132 -9.10 -11.89 -6.34
CA PHE A 132 -10.43 -12.52 -6.30
C PHE A 132 -10.42 -13.96 -6.85
N THR A 133 -9.38 -14.34 -7.60
CA THR A 133 -9.26 -15.65 -8.24
C THR A 133 -8.65 -16.71 -7.32
N THR A 134 -7.91 -16.31 -6.31
CA THR A 134 -7.17 -17.21 -5.42
C THR A 134 -7.92 -17.44 -4.11
N GLY A 135 -8.23 -18.70 -3.81
CA GLY A 135 -8.73 -19.10 -2.50
C GLY A 135 -7.58 -19.19 -1.49
N THR A 136 -7.64 -18.37 -0.44
CA THR A 136 -6.59 -18.29 0.60
C THR A 136 -7.22 -18.41 1.99
N PRO A 137 -7.77 -19.59 2.37
CA PRO A 137 -8.47 -19.77 3.64
C PRO A 137 -7.60 -19.51 4.87
N ASN A 138 -6.30 -19.76 4.82
CA ASN A 138 -5.38 -19.45 5.90
C ASN A 138 -5.19 -17.95 6.06
N LEU A 139 -4.97 -17.21 4.96
CA LEU A 139 -4.93 -15.75 5.00
C LEU A 139 -6.29 -15.18 5.46
N ASP A 140 -7.40 -15.72 4.99
CA ASP A 140 -8.75 -15.32 5.45
C ASP A 140 -8.92 -15.49 6.96
N SER A 141 -8.30 -16.52 7.55
CA SER A 141 -8.34 -16.71 8.99
C SER A 141 -7.52 -15.66 9.77
N VAL A 142 -6.42 -15.14 9.18
CA VAL A 142 -5.68 -14.00 9.75
C VAL A 142 -6.52 -12.73 9.66
N LEU A 143 -7.17 -12.49 8.52
CA LEU A 143 -8.06 -11.34 8.35
C LEU A 143 -9.25 -11.38 9.31
N ALA A 144 -9.80 -12.58 9.57
CA ALA A 144 -10.88 -12.77 10.53
C ALA A 144 -10.49 -12.34 11.95
N ASP A 145 -9.26 -12.59 12.37
CA ASP A 145 -8.75 -12.14 13.68
C ASP A 145 -8.64 -10.60 13.74
N CYS A 146 -8.51 -9.93 12.58
CA CYS A 146 -8.60 -8.47 12.46
C CYS A 146 -10.04 -7.96 12.31
N GLY A 147 -11.06 -8.82 12.40
CA GLY A 147 -12.47 -8.45 12.25
C GLY A 147 -12.91 -8.27 10.79
N MET A 148 -12.16 -8.77 9.82
CA MET A 148 -12.46 -8.67 8.39
C MET A 148 -12.88 -10.04 7.84
N ALA A 149 -13.86 -10.05 6.92
CA ALA A 149 -14.28 -11.26 6.22
C ALA A 149 -14.34 -10.99 4.71
N ARG A 150 -13.55 -11.72 3.93
CA ARG A 150 -13.60 -11.67 2.49
C ARG A 150 -14.83 -12.39 1.97
N GLN A 151 -15.59 -11.75 1.11
CA GLN A 151 -16.74 -12.35 0.44
C GLN A 151 -16.36 -12.82 -0.98
N PRO A 152 -16.91 -13.94 -1.47
CA PRO A 152 -16.67 -14.37 -2.83
C PRO A 152 -17.39 -13.45 -3.82
N GLY A 153 -16.73 -13.15 -4.93
CA GLY A 153 -17.32 -12.40 -6.03
C GLY A 153 -16.55 -11.15 -6.41
N LEU A 154 -17.05 -10.50 -7.44
CA LEU A 154 -16.51 -9.26 -7.99
C LEU A 154 -17.51 -8.14 -7.74
N LEU A 155 -17.05 -7.03 -7.19
CA LEU A 155 -17.88 -5.84 -7.03
C LEU A 155 -18.00 -5.12 -8.38
N ILE A 156 -19.24 -4.85 -8.79
CA ILE A 156 -19.53 -4.08 -9.99
C ILE A 156 -20.35 -2.86 -9.59
N GLU A 157 -19.88 -1.67 -9.97
CA GLU A 157 -20.62 -0.44 -9.80
C GLU A 157 -21.63 -0.23 -10.92
N THR A 158 -22.85 0.09 -10.58
CA THR A 158 -23.93 0.35 -11.54
C THR A 158 -24.30 1.81 -11.68
N ASP A 159 -23.85 2.64 -10.74
CA ASP A 159 -24.05 4.08 -10.77
C ASP A 159 -22.93 4.74 -11.58
N THR A 160 -23.32 5.43 -12.64
CA THR A 160 -22.39 6.10 -13.57
C THR A 160 -21.55 7.21 -12.94
N ASP A 161 -21.95 7.70 -11.78
CA ASP A 161 -21.22 8.74 -11.06
C ASP A 161 -20.08 8.16 -10.16
N HIS A 162 -20.04 6.82 -10.02
CA HIS A 162 -19.10 6.14 -9.14
C HIS A 162 -18.12 5.21 -9.86
N TYR A 163 -18.02 5.31 -11.18
CA TYR A 163 -16.94 4.70 -11.96
C TYR A 163 -16.50 5.64 -13.11
N PRO A 164 -15.20 5.58 -13.53
CA PRO A 164 -14.69 6.49 -14.55
C PRO A 164 -15.35 6.26 -15.91
N TYR A 165 -15.73 7.34 -16.59
CA TYR A 165 -16.31 7.27 -17.93
C TYR A 165 -15.36 6.57 -18.91
N GLY A 166 -15.90 5.59 -19.65
CA GLY A 166 -15.13 4.82 -20.62
C GLY A 166 -14.34 3.64 -20.05
N TYR A 167 -14.38 3.42 -18.74
CA TYR A 167 -13.76 2.28 -18.08
C TYR A 167 -14.78 1.20 -17.71
N PRO A 168 -14.35 -0.06 -17.52
CA PRO A 168 -15.22 -1.10 -16.99
C PRO A 168 -15.81 -0.74 -15.63
N GLN A 169 -17.02 -1.20 -15.35
CA GLN A 169 -17.72 -1.00 -14.08
C GLN A 169 -17.03 -1.61 -12.85
N THR A 170 -15.95 -2.36 -13.05
CA THR A 170 -15.09 -2.88 -11.99
C THR A 170 -14.08 -1.85 -11.49
N TYR A 171 -13.94 -0.71 -12.19
CA TYR A 171 -13.13 0.42 -11.74
C TYR A 171 -14.01 1.32 -10.87
N LEU A 172 -13.73 1.37 -9.59
CA LEU A 172 -14.57 2.07 -8.63
C LEU A 172 -13.97 3.43 -8.28
N LEU A 173 -14.84 4.43 -8.14
CA LEU A 173 -14.52 5.74 -7.55
C LEU A 173 -15.10 5.80 -6.13
N PRO A 174 -14.40 5.25 -5.13
CA PRO A 174 -14.92 5.20 -3.78
C PRO A 174 -14.98 6.59 -3.17
N LYS A 175 -16.01 6.87 -2.41
CA LYS A 175 -16.08 8.10 -1.61
C LYS A 175 -15.09 8.00 -0.45
N LEU A 176 -14.15 8.92 -0.40
CA LEU A 176 -13.18 8.98 0.70
C LEU A 176 -13.86 9.45 1.99
N ALA A 177 -13.64 8.72 3.07
CA ALA A 177 -13.96 9.20 4.41
C ALA A 177 -12.91 10.23 4.85
N ASP A 178 -13.33 11.24 5.58
CA ASP A 178 -12.43 12.24 6.14
C ASP A 178 -11.74 11.67 7.40
N ASN A 179 -10.47 11.37 7.28
CA ASN A 179 -9.62 10.87 8.36
C ASN A 179 -8.14 11.16 8.08
N ASP A 180 -7.26 10.88 9.04
CA ASP A 180 -5.83 11.18 8.94
C ASP A 180 -5.12 10.45 7.76
N ILE A 181 -5.62 9.29 7.34
CA ILE A 181 -5.04 8.51 6.23
C ILE A 181 -5.39 9.17 4.89
N THR A 182 -6.61 9.69 4.76
CA THR A 182 -7.11 10.29 3.53
C THR A 182 -6.92 11.81 3.47
N ALA A 183 -6.42 12.40 4.57
CA ALA A 183 -6.10 13.82 4.61
C ALA A 183 -5.04 14.16 3.54
N GLY A 184 -5.35 15.05 2.63
CA GLY A 184 -4.47 15.41 1.52
C GLY A 184 -4.61 14.58 0.25
N VAL A 185 -5.44 13.54 0.25
CA VAL A 185 -5.79 12.79 -0.96
C VAL A 185 -7.06 13.37 -1.57
N SER A 186 -6.99 13.81 -2.84
CA SER A 186 -8.19 14.29 -3.52
C SER A 186 -9.03 13.13 -4.03
N GLN A 187 -10.36 13.28 -3.98
CA GLN A 187 -11.32 12.29 -4.48
C GLN A 187 -11.07 11.89 -5.95
N SER A 188 -10.60 12.83 -6.77
CA SER A 188 -10.34 12.59 -8.19
C SER A 188 -9.09 11.77 -8.48
N MET A 189 -8.25 11.51 -7.48
CA MET A 189 -6.99 10.77 -7.64
C MET A 189 -7.11 9.27 -7.33
N MET A 190 -8.27 8.81 -6.85
CA MET A 190 -8.42 7.42 -6.41
C MET A 190 -9.32 6.64 -7.37
N ILE A 191 -8.71 5.73 -8.10
CA ILE A 191 -9.39 4.71 -8.91
C ILE A 191 -8.98 3.36 -8.36
N TYR A 192 -9.95 2.57 -7.91
CA TYR A 192 -9.70 1.20 -7.47
C TYR A 192 -10.16 0.20 -8.54
N LEU A 193 -9.26 -0.71 -8.85
CA LEU A 193 -9.56 -1.84 -9.71
C LEU A 193 -10.19 -2.93 -8.84
N SER A 194 -11.44 -3.28 -9.14
CA SER A 194 -12.08 -4.50 -8.69
C SER A 194 -11.87 -4.85 -7.21
N LEU A 195 -12.68 -4.27 -6.35
CA LEU A 195 -12.71 -4.68 -4.95
C LEU A 195 -13.52 -5.97 -4.79
N ILE A 196 -12.94 -6.93 -4.07
CA ILE A 196 -13.70 -8.03 -3.49
C ILE A 196 -14.56 -7.44 -2.38
N HIS A 197 -15.83 -7.82 -2.32
CA HIS A 197 -16.72 -7.32 -1.28
C HIS A 197 -16.24 -7.77 0.10
N ILE A 198 -15.80 -6.83 0.91
CA ILE A 198 -15.48 -7.05 2.33
C ILE A 198 -16.73 -6.69 3.12
N SER A 199 -17.40 -7.66 3.72
CA SER A 199 -18.45 -7.38 4.69
C SER A 199 -17.81 -7.08 6.03
N GLU A 200 -17.96 -5.86 6.51
CA GLU A 200 -17.64 -5.55 7.91
C GLU A 200 -18.66 -6.24 8.82
N PRO A 201 -18.20 -6.94 9.87
CA PRO A 201 -19.08 -7.26 10.96
C PRO A 201 -19.51 -5.94 11.60
N THR A 202 -20.79 -5.74 11.72
CA THR A 202 -21.49 -4.54 12.18
C THR A 202 -20.80 -3.88 13.40
N ARG A 203 -20.18 -2.74 13.20
CA ARG A 203 -19.48 -1.82 14.10
C ARG A 203 -17.95 -1.89 14.06
N LEU A 204 -17.37 -1.00 13.26
CA LEU A 204 -16.13 -0.36 13.65
C LEU A 204 -16.37 0.45 14.92
N GLN A 205 -15.98 -0.07 16.07
CA GLN A 205 -15.58 0.77 17.19
C GLN A 205 -14.11 1.12 16.96
N LEU A 206 -13.85 2.32 16.47
CA LEU A 206 -12.57 2.95 16.63
C LEU A 206 -12.27 2.98 18.13
N ILE A 207 -11.34 2.14 18.57
CA ILE A 207 -10.72 2.28 19.89
C ILE A 207 -9.64 3.34 19.70
N SER A 208 -9.92 4.50 20.29
CA SER A 208 -9.00 5.64 20.44
C SER A 208 -7.79 5.28 21.29
#